data_7eb97ce26136f47e1e93aedb6616fda1
#
_entry.id   7eb97ce26136f47e1e93aedb6616fda1
#
_cell.length_a   1.000
_cell.length_b   1.000
_cell.length_c   1.000
_cell.angle_alpha   90.00
_cell.angle_beta   90.00
_cell.angle_gamma   90.00
#
_symmetry.space_group_name_H-M   'P 1'
#
loop_
_entity.id
_entity.type
_entity.pdbx_description
1 polymer ?
#
loop_
_entity_poly.entity_id
_entity_poly.type
_entity_poly.pdbx_seq_one_letter_code
_entity_poly.pdbx_strand_id
1 'polypeptide(L)'
;MTRSGQATARPFTLALCAACRSHLGSTALERLAATVSRTEHGVLVTAGCLLGEFTCLARRDVGKTVLMLQPCSVDRVACGPARWIGVTDNVDDLQIVCAWLERGNWERDHLPGRLRLTLPMTRRSIAAN
;
A
#
# COMPACT_ATOMS: atom_id res chain seq x y z
N MET A 1 -8.38 22.70 13.32
CA MET A 1 -8.30 21.91 13.35
C MET A 1 -8.06 21.44 12.52
N THR A 2 -8.21 21.65 12.42
CA THR A 2 -8.19 21.04 12.06
C THR A 2 -8.10 20.57 11.42
N ARG A 3 -7.85 20.85 11.03
CA ARG A 3 -7.87 20.09 10.62
C ARG A 3 -6.96 19.05 10.63
N SER A 4 -6.14 18.99 11.45
CA SER A 4 -5.49 17.78 11.74
C SER A 4 -6.53 16.67 11.71
N GLY A 5 -6.15 15.48 11.30
CA GLY A 5 -7.10 14.41 11.15
C GLY A 5 -7.87 14.42 9.86
N GLN A 6 -7.70 15.45 9.07
CA GLN A 6 -8.38 15.50 7.79
C GLN A 6 -7.58 14.74 6.76
N ALA A 7 -8.22 13.72 6.19
CA ALA A 7 -7.55 12.88 5.22
C ALA A 7 -7.56 13.51 3.84
N THR A 8 -6.63 13.06 3.01
CA THR A 8 -6.49 13.59 1.68
C THR A 8 -7.71 13.33 0.82
N ALA A 9 -7.98 14.24 -0.10
CA ALA A 9 -9.01 14.05 -1.10
C ALA A 9 -8.44 13.51 -2.41
N ARG A 10 -7.13 13.29 -2.49
CA ARG A 10 -6.53 12.77 -3.71
C ARG A 10 -7.00 11.34 -3.96
N PRO A 11 -7.42 11.03 -5.20
CA PRO A 11 -7.86 9.67 -5.50
C PRO A 11 -6.69 8.70 -5.51
N PHE A 12 -6.91 7.54 -4.95
CA PHE A 12 -5.92 6.48 -4.99
C PHE A 12 -6.60 5.13 -4.81
N THR A 13 -5.91 4.10 -5.26
CA THR A 13 -6.31 2.73 -5.00
C THR A 13 -5.19 2.07 -4.21
N LEU A 14 -5.57 1.49 -3.07
CA LEU A 14 -4.64 0.70 -2.27
C LEU A 14 -4.97 -0.75 -2.50
N ALA A 15 -4.05 -1.47 -3.12
CA ALA A 15 -4.25 -2.88 -3.41
C ALA A 15 -3.51 -3.71 -2.39
N LEU A 16 -4.20 -4.70 -1.86
CA LEU A 16 -3.68 -5.60 -0.85
C LEU A 16 -3.44 -6.94 -1.51
N CYS A 17 -2.23 -7.46 -1.38
CA CYS A 17 -1.90 -8.73 -1.99
C CYS A 17 -2.60 -9.86 -1.24
N ALA A 18 -3.51 -10.55 -1.92
CA ALA A 18 -4.27 -11.62 -1.28
C ALA A 18 -3.38 -12.78 -0.86
N ALA A 19 -2.33 -13.04 -1.62
CA ALA A 19 -1.43 -14.14 -1.31
C ALA A 19 -0.63 -13.88 -0.05
N CYS A 20 -0.39 -12.61 0.28
CA CYS A 20 0.38 -12.24 1.46
C CYS A 20 -0.48 -11.84 2.65
N ARG A 21 -1.78 -11.75 2.45
CA ARG A 21 -2.66 -11.16 3.46
C ARG A 21 -2.66 -11.93 4.77
N SER A 22 -2.29 -13.19 4.72
CA SER A 22 -2.26 -14.00 5.93
C SER A 22 -1.26 -13.50 6.97
N HIS A 23 -0.35 -12.63 6.57
CA HIS A 23 0.61 -12.06 7.49
C HIS A 23 0.02 -10.92 8.31
N LEU A 24 -1.16 -10.46 7.97
CA LEU A 24 -1.83 -9.37 8.69
C LEU A 24 -2.87 -9.93 9.64
N GLY A 25 -2.91 -9.39 10.85
CA GLY A 25 -3.99 -9.68 11.75
C GLY A 25 -5.23 -8.90 11.38
N SER A 26 -6.35 -9.27 11.96
CA SER A 26 -7.60 -8.59 11.68
C SER A 26 -7.57 -7.13 12.11
N THR A 27 -6.89 -6.82 13.20
CA THR A 27 -6.79 -5.43 13.66
C THR A 27 -6.05 -4.58 12.63
N ALA A 28 -4.97 -5.12 12.06
CA ALA A 28 -4.21 -4.38 11.07
C ALA A 28 -5.06 -4.11 9.84
N LEU A 29 -5.80 -5.11 9.40
CA LEU A 29 -6.66 -4.97 8.25
C LEU A 29 -7.74 -3.94 8.50
N GLU A 30 -8.30 -3.95 9.70
CA GLU A 30 -9.32 -2.97 10.07
C GLU A 30 -8.77 -1.56 10.08
N ARG A 31 -7.55 -1.38 10.55
CA ARG A 31 -6.93 -0.06 10.55
C ARG A 31 -6.72 0.48 9.16
N LEU A 32 -6.26 -0.37 8.26
CA LEU A 32 -6.06 0.05 6.88
C LEU A 32 -7.39 0.41 6.23
N ALA A 33 -8.40 -0.42 6.45
CA ALA A 33 -9.72 -0.16 5.88
C ALA A 33 -10.31 1.13 6.43
N ALA A 34 -10.16 1.36 7.73
CA ALA A 34 -10.68 2.58 8.33
C ALA A 34 -9.98 3.81 7.78
N THR A 35 -8.67 3.72 7.60
CA THR A 35 -7.91 4.83 7.06
C THR A 35 -8.38 5.18 5.66
N VAL A 36 -8.52 4.16 4.80
CA VAL A 36 -8.96 4.40 3.45
C VAL A 36 -10.38 4.97 3.42
N SER A 37 -11.25 4.49 4.29
CA SER A 37 -12.63 4.95 4.30
C SER A 37 -12.75 6.39 4.76
N ARG A 38 -11.76 6.93 5.45
CA ARG A 38 -11.78 8.33 5.84
C ARG A 38 -11.35 9.26 4.72
N THR A 39 -10.74 8.72 3.67
CA THR A 39 -10.37 9.53 2.52
C THR A 39 -11.56 9.69 1.61
N GLU A 40 -11.56 10.77 0.85
CA GLU A 40 -12.70 11.06 -0.01
C GLU A 40 -12.76 10.13 -1.21
N HIS A 41 -11.62 9.84 -1.79
CA HIS A 41 -11.56 9.09 -3.06
C HIS A 41 -10.62 7.90 -3.00
N GLY A 42 -10.33 7.42 -1.81
CA GLY A 42 -9.51 6.22 -1.68
C GLY A 42 -10.36 4.96 -1.77
N VAL A 43 -9.77 3.93 -2.33
CA VAL A 43 -10.42 2.62 -2.46
C VAL A 43 -9.43 1.56 -2.03
N LEU A 44 -9.90 0.62 -1.25
CA LEU A 44 -9.09 -0.54 -0.85
C LEU A 44 -9.60 -1.75 -1.59
N VAL A 45 -8.71 -2.43 -2.28
CA VAL A 45 -9.06 -3.63 -3.02
C VAL A 45 -8.12 -4.75 -2.65
N THR A 46 -8.58 -5.97 -2.80
CA THR A 46 -7.75 -7.16 -2.64
C THR A 46 -7.50 -7.71 -4.03
N ALA A 47 -6.24 -7.88 -4.36
CA ALA A 47 -5.87 -8.41 -5.66
C ALA A 47 -5.21 -9.76 -5.47
N GLY A 48 -5.01 -10.49 -6.55
CA GLY A 48 -4.22 -11.70 -6.50
C GLY A 48 -2.78 -11.35 -6.13
N CYS A 49 -1.84 -12.18 -6.52
CA CYS A 49 -0.45 -11.90 -6.18
C CYS A 49 0.02 -10.68 -6.97
N LEU A 50 0.26 -9.57 -6.27
CA LEU A 50 0.63 -8.31 -6.90
C LEU A 50 1.98 -8.37 -7.57
N LEU A 51 2.89 -9.19 -7.02
CA LEU A 51 4.26 -9.25 -7.51
C LEU A 51 4.48 -10.38 -8.50
N GLY A 52 3.46 -11.18 -8.75
CA GLY A 52 3.66 -12.39 -9.51
C GLY A 52 4.09 -13.52 -8.59
N GLU A 53 3.76 -14.72 -8.98
CA GLU A 53 3.89 -15.86 -8.09
C GLU A 53 5.33 -16.08 -7.63
N PHE A 54 6.26 -15.98 -8.54
CA PHE A 54 7.66 -16.22 -8.19
C PHE A 54 8.18 -15.20 -7.20
N THR A 55 7.91 -13.93 -7.46
CA THR A 55 8.42 -12.87 -6.60
C THR A 55 7.81 -12.97 -5.23
N CYS A 56 6.52 -13.25 -5.17
CA CYS A 56 5.82 -13.35 -3.91
C CYS A 56 6.35 -14.51 -3.08
N LEU A 57 6.59 -15.65 -3.72
CA LEU A 57 7.13 -16.80 -3.03
C LEU A 57 8.52 -16.53 -2.50
N ALA A 58 9.31 -15.79 -3.25
CA ALA A 58 10.68 -15.48 -2.83
C ALA A 58 10.70 -14.56 -1.60
N ARG A 59 9.63 -13.84 -1.36
CA ARG A 59 9.58 -12.87 -0.28
C ARG A 59 8.75 -13.30 0.90
N ARG A 60 8.11 -14.45 0.85
CA ARG A 60 7.18 -14.82 1.90
C ARG A 60 7.87 -15.10 3.23
N ASP A 61 9.15 -15.39 3.21
CA ASP A 61 9.88 -15.60 4.46
C ASP A 61 10.12 -14.30 5.21
N VAL A 62 9.87 -13.18 4.58
CA VAL A 62 9.97 -11.89 5.24
C VAL A 62 8.78 -11.65 6.17
N GLY A 63 7.66 -12.30 5.91
CA GLY A 63 6.49 -12.17 6.78
C GLY A 63 5.76 -10.85 6.61
N LYS A 64 5.87 -10.24 5.46
CA LYS A 64 5.21 -8.97 5.20
C LYS A 64 4.14 -9.12 4.15
N THR A 65 3.08 -8.35 4.32
CA THR A 65 2.04 -8.24 3.32
C THR A 65 2.37 -7.10 2.38
N VAL A 66 2.29 -7.37 1.10
CA VAL A 66 2.60 -6.38 0.08
C VAL A 66 1.39 -5.52 -0.21
N LEU A 67 1.58 -4.23 -0.15
CA LEU A 67 0.57 -3.26 -0.53
C LEU A 67 1.09 -2.47 -1.71
N MET A 68 0.18 -2.08 -2.59
CA MET A 68 0.52 -1.18 -3.69
C MET A 68 -0.40 0.02 -3.62
N LEU A 69 0.19 1.20 -3.51
CA LEU A 69 -0.57 2.44 -3.59
C LEU A 69 -0.47 2.98 -5.00
N GLN A 70 -1.60 3.11 -5.66
CA GLN A 70 -1.64 3.63 -7.03
C GLN A 70 -2.39 4.95 -7.04
N PRO A 71 -1.66 6.07 -7.20
CA PRO A 71 -2.35 7.35 -7.41
C PRO A 71 -3.13 7.28 -8.73
N CYS A 72 -4.33 7.83 -8.70
CA CYS A 72 -5.18 7.71 -9.87
C CYS A 72 -6.14 8.90 -9.92
N SER A 73 -6.93 8.95 -11.01
CA SER A 73 -8.02 9.90 -11.11
C SER A 73 -9.25 9.29 -10.43
N VAL A 74 -10.31 10.08 -10.35
CA VAL A 74 -11.55 9.56 -9.78
C VAL A 74 -12.13 8.44 -10.64
N ASP A 75 -11.74 8.39 -11.90
CA ASP A 75 -12.15 7.31 -12.80
C ASP A 75 -11.23 6.10 -12.71
N ARG A 76 -10.32 6.11 -11.77
CA ARG A 76 -9.38 5.01 -11.52
C ARG A 76 -8.37 4.82 -12.63
N VAL A 77 -8.03 5.90 -13.31
CA VAL A 77 -6.95 5.89 -14.29
C VAL A 77 -5.65 6.27 -13.60
N ALA A 78 -4.62 5.46 -13.75
CA ALA A 78 -3.36 5.68 -13.06
C ALA A 78 -2.77 7.04 -13.41
N CYS A 79 -2.26 7.75 -12.40
CA CYS A 79 -1.74 9.10 -12.54
C CYS A 79 -0.30 9.21 -12.08
N GLY A 80 0.46 8.14 -12.16
CA GLY A 80 1.84 8.21 -11.73
C GLY A 80 2.33 6.85 -11.28
N PRO A 81 3.56 6.78 -10.82
CA PRO A 81 4.11 5.49 -10.44
C PRO A 81 3.46 4.97 -9.16
N ALA A 82 3.33 3.66 -9.10
CA ALA A 82 2.83 3.01 -7.91
C ALA A 82 3.90 3.03 -6.83
N ARG A 83 3.44 2.99 -5.58
CA ARG A 83 4.33 2.88 -4.42
C ARG A 83 4.11 1.52 -3.79
N TRP A 84 5.20 0.82 -3.52
CA TRP A 84 5.14 -0.54 -2.97
C TRP A 84 5.54 -0.49 -1.51
N ILE A 85 4.73 -1.12 -0.68
CA ILE A 85 4.89 -1.06 0.77
C ILE A 85 4.79 -2.46 1.33
N GLY A 86 5.63 -2.77 2.32
CA GLY A 86 5.55 -4.03 3.03
C GLY A 86 5.16 -3.78 4.47
N VAL A 87 4.08 -4.38 4.92
CA VAL A 87 3.61 -4.17 6.29
C VAL A 87 3.43 -5.49 7.00
N THR A 88 3.58 -5.45 8.33
CA THR A 88 3.27 -6.57 9.19
C THR A 88 2.18 -6.11 10.16
N ASP A 89 1.96 -6.92 11.18
CA ASP A 89 0.97 -6.59 12.20
C ASP A 89 1.48 -5.60 13.23
N ASN A 90 2.66 -5.06 13.03
CA ASN A 90 3.26 -4.13 13.98
C ASN A 90 2.46 -2.83 14.01
N VAL A 91 1.99 -2.46 15.21
CA VAL A 91 1.11 -1.31 15.36
C VAL A 91 1.81 -0.01 14.97
N ASP A 92 3.06 0.14 15.37
CA ASP A 92 3.79 1.36 15.06
C ASP A 92 3.97 1.54 13.57
N ASP A 93 4.30 0.47 12.87
CA ASP A 93 4.48 0.53 11.42
C ASP A 93 3.16 0.83 10.73
N LEU A 94 2.09 0.22 11.20
CA LEU A 94 0.78 0.47 10.63
C LEU A 94 0.37 1.93 10.80
N GLN A 95 0.67 2.48 11.97
CA GLN A 95 0.35 3.86 12.24
C GLN A 95 1.08 4.80 11.28
N ILE A 96 2.34 4.49 11.01
CA ILE A 96 3.13 5.27 10.07
C ILE A 96 2.53 5.19 8.67
N VAL A 97 2.18 4.00 8.24
CA VAL A 97 1.61 3.83 6.91
C VAL A 97 0.27 4.53 6.79
N CYS A 98 -0.58 4.40 7.80
CA CYS A 98 -1.90 5.04 7.77
C CYS A 98 -1.77 6.56 7.70
N ALA A 99 -0.86 7.13 8.49
CA ALA A 99 -0.64 8.57 8.45
C ALA A 99 -0.11 9.01 7.09
N TRP A 100 0.77 8.22 6.52
CA TRP A 100 1.33 8.51 5.20
C TRP A 100 0.24 8.49 4.13
N LEU A 101 -0.67 7.52 4.21
CA LEU A 101 -1.78 7.45 3.27
C LEU A 101 -2.68 8.67 3.38
N GLU A 102 -2.98 9.08 4.61
CA GLU A 102 -3.92 10.18 4.84
C GLU A 102 -3.36 11.51 4.40
N ARG A 103 -2.05 11.67 4.45
CA ARG A 103 -1.44 12.94 4.08
C ARG A 103 -1.55 13.23 2.58
N GLY A 104 -1.62 12.20 1.77
CA GLY A 104 -1.80 12.39 0.34
C GLY A 104 -0.55 12.79 -0.41
N ASN A 105 0.56 12.89 0.26
CA ASN A 105 1.82 13.25 -0.35
C ASN A 105 2.46 12.06 -1.07
N TRP A 106 2.50 10.93 -0.41
CA TRP A 106 2.93 9.63 -0.91
C TRP A 106 4.35 9.60 -1.46
N GLU A 107 5.22 10.41 -0.86
CA GLU A 107 6.64 10.38 -1.20
C GLU A 107 7.29 9.19 -0.53
N ARG A 108 8.07 8.44 -1.30
CA ARG A 108 8.76 7.28 -0.74
C ARG A 108 9.65 7.66 0.41
N ASP A 109 10.29 8.82 0.33
CA ASP A 109 11.21 9.25 1.35
C ASP A 109 10.56 9.52 2.69
N HIS A 110 9.25 9.67 2.70
CA HIS A 110 8.51 9.88 3.94
C HIS A 110 8.13 8.59 4.62
N LEU A 111 8.42 7.45 4.02
CA LEU A 111 8.25 6.16 4.65
C LEU A 111 9.60 5.65 5.13
N PRO A 112 9.66 5.07 6.34
CA PRO A 112 10.91 4.44 6.77
C PRO A 112 11.34 3.35 5.80
N GLY A 113 12.66 3.17 5.70
CA GLY A 113 13.18 2.20 4.75
C GLY A 113 12.63 0.81 4.93
N ARG A 114 12.35 0.41 6.17
CA ARG A 114 11.85 -0.94 6.42
C ARG A 114 10.46 -1.17 5.85
N LEU A 115 9.73 -0.10 5.57
CA LEU A 115 8.39 -0.23 5.00
C LEU A 115 8.38 -0.08 3.49
N ARG A 116 9.47 0.40 2.93
CA ARG A 116 9.57 0.55 1.48
C ARG A 116 10.00 -0.77 0.88
N LEU A 117 9.26 -1.21 -0.11
CA LEU A 117 9.65 -2.40 -0.84
C LEU A 117 10.41 -2.00 -2.08
N THR A 118 11.64 -2.48 -2.17
CA THR A 118 12.41 -2.37 -3.38
C THR A 118 12.27 -3.71 -4.08
N LEU A 119 11.43 -3.75 -5.08
CA LEU A 119 11.17 -5.00 -5.73
C LEU A 119 12.37 -5.42 -6.57
N PRO A 120 12.76 -6.68 -6.48
CA PRO A 120 13.84 -7.16 -7.32
C PRO A 120 13.34 -7.41 -8.73
N MET A 121 12.55 -6.50 -9.26
CA MET A 121 11.99 -6.64 -10.58
C MET A 121 12.99 -6.16 -11.60
N THR A 122 13.18 -6.97 -12.61
CA THR A 122 14.06 -6.59 -13.68
C THR A 122 13.34 -5.60 -14.56
N ARG A 123 14.14 -4.91 -15.35
CA ARG A 123 13.59 -4.03 -16.34
C ARG A 123 12.65 -4.75 -17.28
N ARG A 124 12.95 -5.99 -17.53
CA ARG A 124 12.12 -6.78 -18.41
C ARG A 124 10.74 -7.02 -17.83
N SER A 125 10.67 -7.28 -16.54
CA SER A 125 9.38 -7.45 -15.88
C SER A 125 8.54 -6.19 -16.00
N ILE A 126 9.17 -5.05 -15.83
CA ILE A 126 8.48 -3.79 -15.95
C ILE A 126 8.00 -3.56 -17.38
N ALA A 127 8.85 -3.86 -18.34
CA ALA A 127 8.54 -3.64 -19.73
C ALA A 127 7.40 -4.54 -20.20
N ALA A 128 7.25 -5.70 -19.60
CA ALA A 128 6.20 -6.62 -19.98
C ALA A 128 4.81 -6.11 -19.59
N ASN A 129 4.78 -5.13 -18.72
CA ASN A 129 3.52 -4.55 -18.31
C ASN A 129 3.16 -3.38 -19.20
#